data_b2750974a32db0cc6b41c1d1ad973046
#
_entry.id   b2750974a32db0cc6b41c1d1ad973046
#
_cell.length_a   1.000
_cell.length_b   1.000
_cell.length_c   1.000
_cell.angle_alpha   90.00
_cell.angle_beta   90.00
_cell.angle_gamma   90.00
#
_symmetry.space_group_name_H-M   'P 1'
#
loop_
_entity.id
_entity.type
_entity.pdbx_description
1 polymer ?
#
loop_
_entity_poly.entity_id
_entity_poly.type
_entity_poly.pdbx_seq_one_letter_code
_entity_poly.pdbx_strand_id
1 'polypeptide(L)'
;MMVSVLTLIIFIYQTSLMRKQNYLSILPYVQFAERNHPNSKIYELSLKNHGVGPAILESVQMIYHGKVENLTSYNNELLSYLKQKRPALDSLANYTYATLDPGIALPANEVYTFLKVEGSVKDCKLIAKTIESLLQDGLEYKLIYKSIQDER
;
A
#
# COMPACT_ATOMS: atom_id res chain seq x y z
N MET A 1 32.53 44.37 -1.36
CA MET A 1 31.06 44.35 -1.26
C MET A 1 30.37 43.47 -2.29
N MET A 2 30.68 43.50 -3.59
CA MET A 2 30.01 42.62 -4.60
C MET A 2 30.22 41.15 -4.35
N VAL A 3 31.38 40.66 -3.92
CA VAL A 3 31.68 39.25 -3.64
C VAL A 3 30.79 38.73 -2.51
N SER A 4 30.54 39.52 -1.47
CA SER A 4 29.72 39.08 -0.33
C SER A 4 28.23 38.86 -0.70
N VAL A 5 27.71 39.70 -1.61
CA VAL A 5 26.33 39.53 -2.10
C VAL A 5 26.19 38.29 -2.97
N LEU A 6 27.16 38.05 -3.84
CA LEU A 6 27.18 36.86 -4.69
C LEU A 6 27.26 35.56 -3.84
N THR A 7 28.11 35.58 -2.81
CA THR A 7 28.24 34.43 -1.88
C THR A 7 26.93 34.20 -1.12
N LEU A 8 26.23 35.22 -0.72
CA LEU A 8 24.93 35.08 -0.04
C LEU A 8 23.87 34.45 -0.96
N ILE A 9 23.80 34.88 -2.22
CA ILE A 9 22.88 34.33 -3.21
C ILE A 9 23.17 32.82 -3.44
N ILE A 10 24.43 32.48 -3.60
CA ILE A 10 24.84 31.07 -3.78
C ILE A 10 24.46 30.23 -2.55
N PHE A 11 24.68 30.76 -1.34
CA PHE A 11 24.35 30.07 -0.10
C PHE A 11 22.84 29.83 0.06
N ILE A 12 22.01 30.79 -0.27
CA ILE A 12 20.54 30.65 -0.27
C ILE A 12 20.11 29.58 -1.28
N TYR A 13 20.68 29.61 -2.49
CA TYR A 13 20.39 28.61 -3.51
C TYR A 13 20.79 27.20 -3.07
N GLN A 14 22.01 27.03 -2.53
CA GLN A 14 22.49 25.75 -2.00
C GLN A 14 21.59 25.22 -0.87
N THR A 15 21.18 26.10 0.06
CA THR A 15 20.28 25.71 1.15
C THR A 15 18.94 25.24 0.64
N SER A 16 18.37 25.93 -0.35
CA SER A 16 17.12 25.51 -1.01
C SER A 16 17.26 24.16 -1.71
N LEU A 17 18.38 23.95 -2.40
CA LEU A 17 18.67 22.68 -3.08
C LEU A 17 18.81 21.52 -2.08
N MET A 18 19.53 21.74 -0.97
CA MET A 18 19.69 20.77 0.10
C MET A 18 18.36 20.40 0.74
N ARG A 19 17.47 21.36 1.00
CA ARG A 19 16.11 21.08 1.52
C ARG A 19 15.33 20.20 0.56
N LYS A 20 15.37 20.50 -0.74
CA LYS A 20 14.70 19.68 -1.76
C LYS A 20 15.28 18.28 -1.84
N GLN A 21 16.60 18.13 -1.78
CA GLN A 21 17.26 16.81 -1.77
C GLN A 21 16.90 16.02 -0.52
N ASN A 22 16.92 16.64 0.65
CA ASN A 22 16.49 15.98 1.89
C ASN A 22 15.04 15.52 1.82
N TYR A 23 14.14 16.36 1.30
CA TYR A 23 12.74 15.95 1.12
C TYR A 23 12.61 14.75 0.18
N LEU A 24 13.27 14.76 -0.96
CA LEU A 24 13.22 13.64 -1.92
C LEU A 24 13.85 12.36 -1.35
N SER A 25 14.85 12.47 -0.47
CA SER A 25 15.55 11.33 0.14
C SER A 25 14.74 10.59 1.20
N ILE A 26 13.57 11.12 1.58
CA ILE A 26 12.70 10.53 2.62
C ILE A 26 11.30 10.21 2.11
N LEU A 27 11.06 10.31 0.79
CA LEU A 27 9.75 10.01 0.24
C LEU A 27 9.45 8.51 0.33
N PRO A 28 8.31 8.14 0.90
CA PRO A 28 7.80 6.78 0.82
C PRO A 28 7.23 6.49 -0.57
N TYR A 29 7.28 5.22 -0.96
CA TYR A 29 6.58 4.71 -2.14
C TYR A 29 5.93 3.37 -1.81
N VAL A 30 4.65 3.39 -1.51
CA VAL A 30 3.90 2.20 -1.08
C VAL A 30 3.05 1.68 -2.22
N GLN A 31 3.10 0.37 -2.42
CA GLN A 31 2.24 -0.32 -3.36
C GLN A 31 1.73 -1.65 -2.80
N PHE A 32 0.62 -2.15 -3.37
CA PHE A 32 0.20 -3.52 -3.16
C PHE A 32 1.17 -4.48 -3.87
N ALA A 33 1.54 -5.54 -3.17
CA ALA A 33 2.33 -6.63 -3.71
C ALA A 33 1.56 -7.94 -3.55
N GLU A 34 1.53 -8.71 -4.61
CA GLU A 34 0.97 -10.06 -4.65
C GLU A 34 2.10 -11.07 -4.76
N ARG A 35 2.04 -12.11 -3.93
CA ARG A 35 2.90 -13.28 -4.04
C ARG A 35 2.04 -14.50 -4.35
N ASN A 36 2.08 -14.91 -5.59
CA ASN A 36 1.35 -16.07 -6.09
C ASN A 36 2.28 -16.90 -6.98
N HIS A 37 2.46 -18.17 -6.61
CA HIS A 37 3.18 -19.13 -7.45
C HIS A 37 2.23 -20.25 -7.89
N PRO A 38 2.19 -20.65 -9.16
CA PRO A 38 1.18 -21.57 -9.72
C PRO A 38 1.01 -22.89 -8.98
N ASN A 39 2.07 -23.39 -8.34
CA ASN A 39 2.07 -24.63 -7.56
C ASN A 39 2.33 -24.39 -6.07
N SER A 40 2.31 -23.16 -5.63
CA SER A 40 2.48 -22.80 -4.23
C SER A 40 1.21 -23.14 -3.44
N LYS A 41 1.40 -23.57 -2.21
CA LYS A 41 0.34 -23.65 -1.21
C LYS A 41 0.24 -22.37 -0.39
N ILE A 42 0.77 -21.28 -0.92
CA ILE A 42 0.81 -19.97 -0.26
C ILE A 42 0.42 -18.91 -1.30
N TYR A 43 -0.53 -18.08 -0.90
CA TYR A 43 -0.93 -16.87 -1.58
C TYR A 43 -0.87 -15.71 -0.58
N GLU A 44 -0.21 -14.63 -0.92
CA GLU A 44 -0.04 -13.49 -0.02
C GLU A 44 -0.36 -12.18 -0.73
N LEU A 45 -1.07 -11.28 -0.02
CA LEU A 45 -1.20 -9.88 -0.36
C LEU A 45 -0.54 -9.04 0.72
N SER A 46 0.24 -8.08 0.30
CA SER A 46 0.99 -7.21 1.21
C SER A 46 1.06 -5.78 0.69
N LEU A 47 1.31 -4.84 1.60
CA LEU A 47 1.81 -3.51 1.28
C LEU A 47 3.34 -3.55 1.36
N LYS A 48 3.99 -3.03 0.36
CA LYS A 48 5.44 -2.90 0.34
C LYS A 48 5.83 -1.44 0.13
N ASN A 49 6.69 -0.95 1.02
CA ASN A 49 7.27 0.38 0.87
C ASN A 49 8.61 0.27 0.15
N HIS A 50 8.65 0.69 -1.10
CA HIS A 50 9.86 0.75 -1.93
C HIS A 50 10.60 2.09 -1.80
N GLY A 51 10.03 3.03 -1.05
CA GLY A 51 10.64 4.34 -0.81
C GLY A 51 11.77 4.28 0.20
N VAL A 52 12.47 5.37 0.33
CA VAL A 52 13.59 5.53 1.27
C VAL A 52 13.14 6.03 2.64
N GLY A 53 11.94 6.61 2.72
CA GLY A 53 11.35 7.06 3.98
C GLY A 53 10.19 6.18 4.44
N PRO A 54 9.82 6.26 5.73
CA PRO A 54 8.66 5.56 6.24
C PRO A 54 7.36 6.19 5.75
N ALA A 55 6.36 5.34 5.50
CA ALA A 55 4.99 5.73 5.16
C ALA A 55 4.07 5.51 6.36
N ILE A 56 3.15 6.43 6.58
CA ILE A 56 2.04 6.25 7.53
C ILE A 56 0.76 6.13 6.73
N LEU A 57 0.10 4.98 6.82
CA LEU A 57 -1.16 4.72 6.15
C LEU A 57 -2.26 5.64 6.72
N GLU A 58 -2.99 6.33 5.86
CA GLU A 58 -4.14 7.17 6.26
C GLU A 58 -5.47 6.51 5.91
N SER A 59 -5.58 5.94 4.71
CA SER A 59 -6.76 5.18 4.32
C SER A 59 -6.53 4.31 3.10
N VAL A 60 -7.38 3.30 2.93
CA VAL A 60 -7.47 2.49 1.72
C VAL A 60 -8.89 2.61 1.17
N GLN A 61 -9.00 2.99 -0.08
CA GLN A 61 -10.26 3.10 -0.80
C GLN A 61 -10.29 2.05 -1.92
N MET A 62 -11.41 1.39 -2.04
CA MET A 62 -11.70 0.46 -3.12
C MET A 62 -12.69 1.13 -4.08
N ILE A 63 -12.42 1.06 -5.37
CA ILE A 63 -13.27 1.64 -6.41
C ILE A 63 -13.75 0.49 -7.28
N TYR A 64 -15.06 0.27 -7.31
CA TYR A 64 -15.64 -0.82 -8.09
C TYR A 64 -16.90 -0.35 -8.80
N HIS A 65 -16.94 -0.48 -10.14
CA HIS A 65 -18.00 0.05 -10.99
C HIS A 65 -18.33 1.54 -10.72
N GLY A 66 -17.28 2.35 -10.50
CA GLY A 66 -17.41 3.79 -10.24
C GLY A 66 -17.85 4.15 -8.81
N LYS A 67 -18.15 3.16 -7.96
CA LYS A 67 -18.47 3.37 -6.56
C LYS A 67 -17.20 3.34 -5.72
N VAL A 68 -16.94 4.41 -4.98
CA VAL A 68 -15.83 4.51 -4.04
C VAL A 68 -16.31 4.03 -2.67
N GLU A 69 -15.65 3.03 -2.12
CA GLU A 69 -15.93 2.48 -0.79
C GLU A 69 -14.63 2.54 0.05
N ASN A 70 -14.72 3.17 1.23
CA ASN A 70 -13.60 3.18 2.15
C ASN A 70 -13.53 1.85 2.91
N LEU A 71 -12.33 1.30 3.06
CA LEU A 71 -12.13 0.02 3.74
C LEU A 71 -12.53 0.07 5.22
N THR A 72 -12.62 1.26 5.81
CA THR A 72 -13.16 1.50 7.16
C THR A 72 -14.56 0.93 7.34
N SER A 73 -15.39 0.93 6.28
CA SER A 73 -16.74 0.31 6.29
C SER A 73 -16.71 -1.21 6.42
N TYR A 74 -15.52 -1.81 6.32
CA TYR A 74 -15.27 -3.25 6.40
C TYR A 74 -14.26 -3.57 7.53
N ASN A 75 -14.24 -2.76 8.59
CA ASN A 75 -13.30 -2.87 9.71
C ASN A 75 -11.82 -2.85 9.27
N ASN A 76 -11.53 -2.13 8.18
CA ASN A 76 -10.21 -2.09 7.53
C ASN A 76 -9.68 -3.46 7.06
N GLU A 77 -10.56 -4.44 6.87
CA GLU A 77 -10.24 -5.79 6.39
C GLU A 77 -10.53 -5.92 4.90
N LEU A 78 -9.49 -6.08 4.08
CA LEU A 78 -9.67 -6.31 2.65
C LEU A 78 -10.45 -7.60 2.37
N LEU A 79 -10.21 -8.67 3.16
CA LEU A 79 -10.89 -9.95 2.96
C LEU A 79 -12.40 -9.81 3.15
N SER A 80 -12.87 -9.06 4.14
CA SER A 80 -14.28 -8.77 4.39
C SER A 80 -14.93 -8.06 3.19
N TYR A 81 -14.25 -7.09 2.61
CA TYR A 81 -14.68 -6.43 1.38
C TYR A 81 -14.78 -7.43 0.21
N LEU A 82 -13.75 -8.24 -0.01
CA LEU A 82 -13.70 -9.22 -1.09
C LEU A 82 -14.81 -10.28 -0.96
N LYS A 83 -15.08 -10.79 0.24
CA LYS A 83 -16.17 -11.74 0.52
C LYS A 83 -17.53 -11.16 0.18
N GLN A 84 -17.77 -9.90 0.50
CA GLN A 84 -19.03 -9.23 0.13
C GLN A 84 -19.23 -9.17 -1.40
N LYS A 85 -18.15 -8.92 -2.16
CA LYS A 85 -18.23 -8.88 -3.63
C LYS A 85 -18.27 -10.28 -4.26
N ARG A 86 -17.66 -11.28 -3.63
CA ARG A 86 -17.58 -12.66 -4.13
C ARG A 86 -17.74 -13.65 -2.96
N PRO A 87 -19.00 -14.06 -2.65
CA PRO A 87 -19.29 -14.96 -1.53
C PRO A 87 -18.60 -16.35 -1.63
N ALA A 88 -18.12 -16.75 -2.81
CA ALA A 88 -17.33 -17.98 -2.97
C ALA A 88 -16.09 -18.01 -2.06
N LEU A 89 -15.57 -16.85 -1.63
CA LEU A 89 -14.45 -16.73 -0.70
C LEU A 89 -14.80 -17.16 0.74
N ASP A 90 -16.07 -17.36 1.07
CA ASP A 90 -16.47 -17.89 2.38
C ASP A 90 -16.04 -19.35 2.58
N SER A 91 -15.75 -20.04 1.48
CA SER A 91 -15.23 -21.41 1.51
C SER A 91 -13.74 -21.52 1.81
N LEU A 92 -13.01 -20.42 1.94
CA LEU A 92 -11.60 -20.43 2.33
C LEU A 92 -11.44 -21.00 3.74
N ALA A 93 -10.61 -22.05 3.89
CA ALA A 93 -10.44 -22.74 5.15
C ALA A 93 -9.26 -22.22 5.98
N ASN A 94 -8.10 -22.04 5.35
CA ASN A 94 -6.86 -21.67 6.04
C ASN A 94 -6.34 -20.33 5.53
N TYR A 95 -6.61 -19.30 6.30
CA TYR A 95 -6.11 -17.94 6.01
C TYR A 95 -5.83 -17.20 7.30
N THR A 96 -4.91 -16.25 7.20
CA THR A 96 -4.65 -15.23 8.21
C THR A 96 -4.82 -13.86 7.55
N TYR A 97 -5.33 -12.92 8.32
CA TYR A 97 -5.49 -11.55 7.84
C TYR A 97 -5.10 -10.55 8.92
N ALA A 98 -4.73 -9.36 8.48
CA ALA A 98 -4.51 -8.21 9.33
C ALA A 98 -5.29 -7.03 8.77
N THR A 99 -5.61 -6.08 9.62
CA THR A 99 -6.33 -4.85 9.25
C THR A 99 -5.39 -3.85 8.58
N LEU A 100 -5.93 -3.00 7.74
CA LEU A 100 -5.24 -1.87 7.11
C LEU A 100 -5.67 -0.57 7.81
N ASP A 101 -5.40 -0.52 9.12
CA ASP A 101 -5.82 0.60 9.95
C ASP A 101 -5.06 1.89 9.64
N PRO A 102 -5.73 3.05 9.71
CA PRO A 102 -5.05 4.33 9.70
C PRO A 102 -4.03 4.41 10.85
N GLY A 103 -2.84 4.93 10.54
CA GLY A 103 -1.74 5.05 11.49
C GLY A 103 -0.72 3.91 11.42
N ILE A 104 -0.95 2.86 10.65
CA ILE A 104 0.07 1.85 10.39
C ILE A 104 1.29 2.51 9.76
N ALA A 105 2.45 2.36 10.39
CA ALA A 105 3.72 2.83 9.88
C ALA A 105 4.43 1.69 9.14
N LEU A 106 4.83 1.97 7.89
CA LEU A 106 5.63 1.08 7.06
C LEU A 106 7.03 1.68 6.90
N PRO A 107 8.04 1.18 7.60
CA PRO A 107 9.43 1.58 7.39
C PRO A 107 9.87 1.38 5.94
N ALA A 108 10.98 2.02 5.56
CA ALA A 108 11.58 1.83 4.24
C ALA A 108 11.93 0.35 4.02
N ASN A 109 11.62 -0.16 2.83
CA ASN A 109 11.84 -1.56 2.41
C ASN A 109 11.05 -2.61 3.23
N GLU A 110 10.12 -2.20 4.09
CA GLU A 110 9.30 -3.12 4.87
C GLU A 110 8.13 -3.67 4.04
N VAL A 111 7.71 -4.89 4.42
CA VAL A 111 6.56 -5.58 3.84
C VAL A 111 5.55 -5.87 4.95
N TYR A 112 4.33 -5.38 4.79
CA TYR A 112 3.21 -5.64 5.68
C TYR A 112 2.21 -6.57 5.00
N THR A 113 2.22 -7.86 5.38
CA THR A 113 1.28 -8.85 4.83
C THR A 113 -0.06 -8.73 5.56
N PHE A 114 -1.10 -8.39 4.82
CA PHE A 114 -2.45 -8.21 5.38
C PHE A 114 -3.43 -9.31 4.97
N LEU A 115 -3.05 -10.20 4.05
CA LEU A 115 -3.81 -11.42 3.73
C LEU A 115 -2.85 -12.53 3.32
N LYS A 116 -2.97 -13.66 3.97
CA LYS A 116 -2.23 -14.87 3.63
C LYS A 116 -3.20 -16.07 3.61
N VAL A 117 -3.20 -16.81 2.52
CA VAL A 117 -3.91 -18.09 2.38
C VAL A 117 -2.87 -19.18 2.21
N GLU A 118 -2.94 -20.22 3.02
CA GLU A 118 -1.93 -21.28 3.01
C GLU A 118 -2.52 -22.68 3.19
N GLY A 119 -1.72 -23.71 2.86
CA GLY A 119 -2.04 -25.13 3.07
C GLY A 119 -2.80 -25.81 1.93
N SER A 120 -3.59 -25.10 1.15
CA SER A 120 -4.40 -25.65 0.05
C SER A 120 -4.13 -24.95 -1.29
N VAL A 121 -3.68 -25.72 -2.28
CA VAL A 121 -3.55 -25.21 -3.66
C VAL A 121 -4.90 -24.75 -4.22
N LYS A 122 -6.00 -25.40 -3.81
CA LYS A 122 -7.35 -25.02 -4.24
C LYS A 122 -7.73 -23.65 -3.72
N ASP A 123 -7.49 -23.38 -2.44
CA ASP A 123 -7.83 -22.11 -1.81
C ASP A 123 -6.95 -20.97 -2.35
N CYS A 124 -5.65 -21.23 -2.55
CA CYS A 124 -4.75 -20.26 -3.19
C CYS A 124 -5.19 -19.92 -4.62
N LYS A 125 -5.63 -20.90 -5.40
CA LYS A 125 -6.17 -20.66 -6.75
C LYS A 125 -7.51 -19.94 -6.71
N LEU A 126 -8.36 -20.22 -5.72
CA LEU A 126 -9.65 -19.56 -5.56
C LEU A 126 -9.46 -18.06 -5.32
N ILE A 127 -8.64 -17.68 -4.33
CA ILE A 127 -8.40 -16.27 -4.03
C ILE A 127 -7.72 -15.55 -5.19
N ALA A 128 -6.70 -16.16 -5.81
CA ALA A 128 -5.98 -15.57 -6.93
C ALA A 128 -6.92 -15.26 -8.11
N LYS A 129 -7.71 -16.25 -8.56
CA LYS A 129 -8.68 -16.08 -9.64
C LYS A 129 -9.77 -15.07 -9.29
N THR A 130 -10.17 -15.02 -8.03
CA THR A 130 -11.19 -14.06 -7.59
C THR A 130 -10.68 -12.62 -7.69
N ILE A 131 -9.47 -12.38 -7.24
CA ILE A 131 -8.85 -11.04 -7.34
C ILE A 131 -8.60 -10.68 -8.79
N GLU A 132 -8.05 -11.58 -9.60
CA GLU A 132 -7.87 -11.37 -11.02
C GLU A 132 -9.20 -11.02 -11.73
N SER A 133 -10.26 -11.78 -11.46
CA SER A 133 -11.60 -11.50 -12.00
C SER A 133 -12.12 -10.12 -11.59
N LEU A 134 -11.94 -9.73 -10.31
CA LEU A 134 -12.38 -8.42 -9.83
C LEU A 134 -11.59 -7.28 -10.49
N LEU A 135 -10.28 -7.44 -10.68
CA LEU A 135 -9.45 -6.46 -11.37
C LEU A 135 -9.85 -6.32 -12.85
N GLN A 136 -10.15 -7.44 -13.52
CA GLN A 136 -10.66 -7.44 -14.89
C GLN A 136 -12.05 -6.80 -14.98
N ASP A 137 -12.88 -6.96 -13.97
CA ASP A 137 -14.20 -6.32 -13.84
C ASP A 137 -14.10 -4.83 -13.44
N GLY A 138 -12.90 -4.25 -13.36
CA GLY A 138 -12.69 -2.82 -13.09
C GLY A 138 -12.59 -2.48 -11.59
N LEU A 139 -12.20 -3.44 -10.75
CA LEU A 139 -11.80 -3.13 -9.38
C LEU A 139 -10.48 -2.37 -9.39
N GLU A 140 -10.48 -1.21 -8.76
CA GLU A 140 -9.30 -0.40 -8.52
C GLU A 140 -9.13 -0.17 -7.01
N TYR A 141 -7.94 0.20 -6.60
CA TYR A 141 -7.66 0.60 -5.22
C TYR A 141 -6.87 1.91 -5.18
N LYS A 142 -7.07 2.66 -4.12
CA LYS A 142 -6.33 3.89 -3.85
C LYS A 142 -5.77 3.83 -2.43
N LEU A 143 -4.44 3.85 -2.33
CA LEU A 143 -3.73 4.00 -1.07
C LEU A 143 -3.50 5.48 -0.78
N ILE A 144 -3.89 5.91 0.39
CA ILE A 144 -3.61 7.26 0.89
C ILE A 144 -2.68 7.10 2.07
N TYR A 145 -1.49 7.65 1.95
CA TYR A 145 -0.45 7.60 2.97
C TYR A 145 0.36 8.89 2.97
N LYS A 146 1.03 9.17 4.06
CA LYS A 146 1.90 10.34 4.22
C LYS A 146 3.29 9.94 4.67
N SER A 147 4.26 10.83 4.45
CA SER A 147 5.58 10.77 5.07
C SER A 147 5.51 11.20 6.54
N ILE A 148 6.46 10.75 7.36
CA ILE A 148 6.61 11.23 8.75
C ILE A 148 6.86 12.75 8.80
N GLN A 149 7.47 13.32 7.76
CA GLN A 149 7.75 14.75 7.67
C GLN A 149 6.67 15.52 6.89
N ASP A 150 5.42 15.03 6.94
CA ASP A 150 4.31 15.75 6.34
C ASP A 150 4.14 17.11 7.06
N GLU A 151 4.97 18.05 6.68
CA GLU A 151 4.74 19.46 6.92
C GLU A 151 3.59 19.87 5.99
N ARG A 152 2.42 20.05 6.58
CA ARG A 152 1.25 20.63 5.92
C ARG A 152 1.54 22.02 5.40
#